data_0a8b10e13f93dd193d7ef0265c499d10
#
_entry.id   0a8b10e13f93dd193d7ef0265c499d10
#
_cell.length_a   1.000
_cell.length_b   1.000
_cell.length_c   1.000
_cell.angle_alpha   90.00
_cell.angle_beta   90.00
_cell.angle_gamma   90.00
#
_symmetry.space_group_name_H-M   'P 1'
#
loop_
_entity.id
_entity.type
_entity.pdbx_description
1 polymer ?
#
loop_
_entity_poly.entity_id
_entity_poly.type
_entity_poly.pdbx_seq_one_letter_code
_entity_poly.pdbx_strand_id
1 'polypeptide(L)'
;EITSISHYTEAEVNQELFDKALGEGAVKNETEFRAKIKEELQDSLKADSDYKLGLDIRESILAQIKDQKFPDAIFKRFLKLNNKEQADKLSDEDFDKSYANEIDEMKWMLYKDAILVDNKVKIEQADVMSFCKKVAKAQFAQYGMVAVPNDVLENYAREMMKNSQQSQQIVENIKNEKFIEIAKSNITLE
;
A
#
# COMPACT_ATOMS: atom_id res chain seq x y z
N GLU A 1 1.54 33.01 34.54
CA GLU A 1 1.68 34.11 33.55
C GLU A 1 1.19 33.59 32.21
N ILE A 2 0.13 34.21 31.64
CA ILE A 2 -0.39 33.89 30.31
C ILE A 2 0.43 34.67 29.30
N THR A 3 1.20 33.98 28.44
CA THR A 3 2.11 34.60 27.48
C THR A 3 1.47 34.86 26.12
N SER A 4 0.44 34.09 25.74
CA SER A 4 -0.34 34.30 24.52
C SER A 4 -1.73 33.66 24.62
N ILE A 5 -2.69 34.25 23.93
CA ILE A 5 -4.02 33.70 23.74
C ILE A 5 -4.23 33.61 22.24
N SER A 6 -4.50 32.37 21.73
CA SER A 6 -4.83 32.13 20.33
C SER A 6 -6.33 31.93 20.19
N HIS A 7 -6.95 32.64 19.26
CA HIS A 7 -8.35 32.47 18.91
C HIS A 7 -8.45 31.82 17.53
N TYR A 8 -9.15 30.70 17.45
CA TYR A 8 -9.42 30.04 16.18
C TYR A 8 -10.66 30.66 15.54
N THR A 9 -10.49 31.18 14.33
CA THR A 9 -11.58 31.63 13.47
C THR A 9 -11.59 30.79 12.20
N GLU A 10 -12.76 30.61 11.57
CA GLU A 10 -12.84 29.98 10.25
C GLU A 10 -12.01 30.77 9.24
N ALA A 11 -11.28 30.06 8.39
CA ALA A 11 -10.47 30.70 7.35
C ALA A 11 -11.38 31.27 6.27
N GLU A 12 -11.04 32.47 5.78
CA GLU A 12 -11.70 33.03 4.60
C GLU A 12 -11.39 32.16 3.37
N VAL A 13 -12.41 31.91 2.55
CA VAL A 13 -12.28 31.16 1.30
C VAL A 13 -11.74 32.10 0.22
N ASN A 14 -10.42 32.25 0.17
CA ASN A 14 -9.71 33.16 -0.70
C ASN A 14 -8.48 32.50 -1.34
N GLN A 15 -7.79 33.22 -2.23
CA GLN A 15 -6.62 32.69 -2.94
C GLN A 15 -5.49 32.25 -2.00
N GLU A 16 -5.30 32.92 -0.87
CA GLU A 16 -4.29 32.56 0.12
C GLU A 16 -4.55 31.17 0.73
N LEU A 17 -5.81 30.86 1.02
CA LEU A 17 -6.21 29.51 1.47
C LEU A 17 -5.97 28.48 0.37
N PHE A 18 -6.30 28.80 -0.88
CA PHE A 18 -6.12 27.87 -2.01
C PHE A 18 -4.65 27.55 -2.22
N ASP A 19 -3.79 28.58 -2.20
CA ASP A 19 -2.35 28.41 -2.41
C ASP A 19 -1.68 27.64 -1.26
N LYS A 20 -2.13 27.86 -0.02
CA LYS A 20 -1.65 27.09 1.13
C LYS A 20 -2.06 25.63 1.10
N ALA A 21 -3.28 25.33 0.64
CA ALA A 21 -3.83 23.96 0.65
C ALA A 21 -3.37 23.13 -0.55
N LEU A 22 -3.31 23.73 -1.73
CA LEU A 22 -3.08 23.00 -3.01
C LEU A 22 -1.80 23.39 -3.73
N GLY A 23 -1.09 24.40 -3.24
CA GLY A 23 0.07 24.99 -3.90
C GLY A 23 -0.27 26.24 -4.72
N GLU A 24 0.72 27.13 -4.85
CA GLU A 24 0.56 28.45 -5.49
C GLU A 24 0.05 28.31 -6.93
N GLY A 25 -1.07 28.96 -7.23
CA GLY A 25 -1.67 29.00 -8.56
C GLY A 25 -2.31 27.70 -9.04
N ALA A 26 -2.47 26.68 -8.17
CA ALA A 26 -3.08 25.42 -8.51
C ALA A 26 -4.57 25.54 -8.93
N VAL A 27 -5.29 26.46 -8.29
CA VAL A 27 -6.70 26.78 -8.56
C VAL A 27 -6.92 28.27 -8.45
N LYS A 28 -7.93 28.80 -9.16
CA LYS A 28 -8.14 30.26 -9.29
C LYS A 28 -9.43 30.76 -8.63
N ASN A 29 -10.29 29.86 -8.23
CA ASN A 29 -11.59 30.22 -7.64
C ASN A 29 -12.08 29.12 -6.70
N GLU A 30 -13.08 29.44 -5.89
CA GLU A 30 -13.67 28.53 -4.91
C GLU A 30 -14.25 27.26 -5.55
N THR A 31 -14.84 27.35 -6.74
CA THR A 31 -15.44 26.20 -7.42
C THR A 31 -14.37 25.18 -7.78
N GLU A 32 -13.25 25.63 -8.35
CA GLU A 32 -12.10 24.77 -8.67
C GLU A 32 -11.47 24.20 -7.40
N PHE A 33 -11.34 25.02 -6.35
CA PHE A 33 -10.82 24.58 -5.06
C PHE A 33 -11.64 23.45 -4.47
N ARG A 34 -12.97 23.63 -4.36
CA ARG A 34 -13.87 22.58 -3.86
C ARG A 34 -13.87 21.32 -4.72
N ALA A 35 -13.80 21.48 -6.04
CA ALA A 35 -13.70 20.34 -6.95
C ALA A 35 -12.40 19.56 -6.72
N LYS A 36 -11.27 20.26 -6.55
CA LYS A 36 -9.97 19.62 -6.32
C LYS A 36 -9.88 18.91 -4.98
N ILE A 37 -10.36 19.57 -3.91
CA ILE A 37 -10.44 18.94 -2.57
C ILE A 37 -11.36 17.70 -2.61
N LYS A 38 -12.49 17.77 -3.32
CA LYS A 38 -13.38 16.61 -3.48
C LYS A 38 -12.69 15.46 -4.22
N GLU A 39 -11.96 15.74 -5.28
CA GLU A 39 -11.18 14.76 -6.03
C GLU A 39 -10.13 14.07 -5.12
N GLU A 40 -9.36 14.86 -4.37
CA GLU A 40 -8.34 14.33 -3.46
C GLU A 40 -8.94 13.48 -2.33
N LEU A 41 -10.08 13.92 -1.77
CA LEU A 41 -10.81 13.14 -0.77
C LEU A 41 -11.36 11.84 -1.36
N GLN A 42 -11.89 11.88 -2.58
CA GLN A 42 -12.38 10.67 -3.27
C GLN A 42 -11.24 9.68 -3.54
N ASP A 43 -10.08 10.15 -3.95
CA ASP A 43 -8.91 9.31 -4.19
C ASP A 43 -8.39 8.69 -2.88
N SER A 44 -8.36 9.46 -1.79
CA SER A 44 -7.99 8.95 -0.46
C SER A 44 -8.98 7.88 0.03
N LEU A 45 -10.27 8.18 0.01
CA LEU A 45 -11.31 7.24 0.43
C LEU A 45 -11.33 5.98 -0.43
N LYS A 46 -11.04 6.10 -1.73
CA LYS A 46 -10.91 4.95 -2.62
C LYS A 46 -9.73 4.06 -2.22
N ALA A 47 -8.59 4.65 -1.89
CA ALA A 47 -7.42 3.90 -1.44
C ALA A 47 -7.70 3.13 -0.14
N ASP A 48 -8.36 3.76 0.83
CA ASP A 48 -8.76 3.12 2.09
C ASP A 48 -9.78 1.99 1.85
N SER A 49 -10.75 2.23 0.97
CA SER A 49 -11.74 1.23 0.57
C SER A 49 -11.10 0.03 -0.12
N ASP A 50 -10.13 0.26 -1.01
CA ASP A 50 -9.39 -0.77 -1.71
C ASP A 50 -8.53 -1.61 -0.75
N TYR A 51 -7.89 -0.95 0.20
CA TYR A 51 -7.16 -1.62 1.26
C TYR A 51 -8.06 -2.53 2.10
N LYS A 52 -9.21 -2.00 2.56
CA LYS A 52 -10.19 -2.77 3.33
C LYS A 52 -10.72 -3.96 2.52
N LEU A 53 -11.08 -3.74 1.26
CA LEU A 53 -11.51 -4.79 0.35
C LEU A 53 -10.45 -5.90 0.23
N GLY A 54 -9.18 -5.53 0.12
CA GLY A 54 -8.06 -6.49 0.08
C GLY A 54 -7.99 -7.36 1.34
N LEU A 55 -8.20 -6.78 2.51
CA LEU A 55 -8.24 -7.52 3.77
C LEU A 55 -9.43 -8.48 3.83
N ASP A 56 -10.61 -8.03 3.44
CA ASP A 56 -11.84 -8.85 3.45
C ASP A 56 -11.75 -10.02 2.47
N ILE A 57 -11.21 -9.79 1.28
CA ILE A 57 -10.94 -10.85 0.29
C ILE A 57 -9.93 -11.85 0.85
N ARG A 58 -8.84 -11.38 1.44
CA ARG A 58 -7.83 -12.26 2.05
C ARG A 58 -8.44 -13.14 3.13
N GLU A 59 -9.22 -12.56 4.04
CA GLU A 59 -9.89 -13.29 5.10
C GLU A 59 -10.85 -14.36 4.54
N SER A 60 -11.68 -13.98 3.55
CA SER A 60 -12.60 -14.89 2.89
C SER A 60 -11.89 -16.06 2.20
N ILE A 61 -10.79 -15.80 1.50
CA ILE A 61 -10.00 -16.83 0.82
C ILE A 61 -9.35 -17.76 1.83
N LEU A 62 -8.72 -17.23 2.88
CA LEU A 62 -8.08 -18.04 3.92
C LEU A 62 -9.10 -18.93 4.63
N ALA A 63 -10.32 -18.44 4.86
CA ALA A 63 -11.41 -19.24 5.42
C ALA A 63 -11.81 -20.42 4.49
N GLN A 64 -11.86 -20.19 3.17
CA GLN A 64 -12.20 -21.22 2.19
C GLN A 64 -11.11 -22.29 2.02
N ILE A 65 -9.83 -21.91 2.15
CA ILE A 65 -8.70 -22.83 1.99
C ILE A 65 -8.17 -23.37 3.32
N LYS A 66 -8.87 -23.13 4.43
CA LYS A 66 -8.46 -23.53 5.77
C LYS A 66 -8.10 -25.01 5.88
N ASP A 67 -8.92 -25.86 5.26
CA ASP A 67 -8.78 -27.33 5.32
C ASP A 67 -7.88 -27.91 4.23
N GLN A 68 -7.30 -27.06 3.38
CA GLN A 68 -6.35 -27.51 2.38
C GLN A 68 -5.07 -28.00 3.03
N LYS A 69 -4.69 -29.23 2.70
CA LYS A 69 -3.44 -29.84 3.18
C LYS A 69 -2.24 -29.13 2.55
N PHE A 70 -1.36 -28.69 3.40
CA PHE A 70 -0.09 -28.07 3.04
C PHE A 70 1.06 -29.02 3.41
N PRO A 71 2.18 -29.01 2.71
CA PRO A 71 3.32 -29.86 3.03
C PRO A 71 4.11 -29.30 4.25
N ASP A 72 3.46 -29.28 5.40
CA ASP A 72 3.95 -28.65 6.64
C ASP A 72 5.36 -29.07 7.03
N ALA A 73 5.69 -30.38 6.88
CA ALA A 73 7.01 -30.89 7.22
C ALA A 73 8.14 -30.23 6.40
N ILE A 74 7.87 -29.96 5.11
CA ILE A 74 8.82 -29.31 4.20
C ILE A 74 8.96 -27.84 4.60
N PHE A 75 7.84 -27.15 4.83
CA PHE A 75 7.84 -25.73 5.17
C PHE A 75 8.45 -25.46 6.54
N LYS A 76 8.12 -26.25 7.56
CA LYS A 76 8.76 -26.15 8.88
C LYS A 76 10.28 -26.31 8.79
N ARG A 77 10.73 -27.30 7.99
CA ARG A 77 12.16 -27.49 7.75
C ARG A 77 12.80 -26.29 7.03
N PHE A 78 12.13 -25.75 6.02
CA PHE A 78 12.59 -24.59 5.27
C PHE A 78 12.71 -23.36 6.17
N LEU A 79 11.70 -23.05 7.00
CA LEU A 79 11.73 -21.95 7.94
C LEU A 79 12.84 -22.11 9.00
N LYS A 80 13.02 -23.31 9.54
CA LYS A 80 14.11 -23.58 10.47
C LYS A 80 15.50 -23.39 9.83
N LEU A 81 15.67 -23.72 8.57
CA LEU A 81 16.93 -23.56 7.86
C LEU A 81 17.23 -22.08 7.53
N ASN A 82 16.21 -21.34 7.10
CA ASN A 82 16.39 -19.92 6.73
C ASN A 82 16.53 -18.98 7.93
N ASN A 83 15.92 -19.32 9.06
CA ASN A 83 15.93 -18.50 10.28
C ASN A 83 16.62 -19.23 11.44
N LYS A 84 17.71 -19.94 11.17
CA LYS A 84 18.36 -20.84 12.13
C LYS A 84 18.64 -20.20 13.50
N GLU A 85 19.18 -18.97 13.50
CA GLU A 85 19.49 -18.26 14.76
C GLU A 85 18.24 -17.94 15.62
N GLN A 86 17.09 -17.73 14.99
CA GLN A 86 15.82 -17.48 15.70
C GLN A 86 15.15 -18.81 16.06
N ALA A 87 15.15 -19.77 15.14
CA ALA A 87 14.56 -21.07 15.36
C ALA A 87 15.23 -21.85 16.51
N ASP A 88 16.56 -21.73 16.66
CA ASP A 88 17.31 -22.38 17.74
C ASP A 88 17.04 -21.75 19.14
N LYS A 89 16.43 -20.57 19.17
CA LYS A 89 16.06 -19.86 20.43
C LYS A 89 14.61 -20.11 20.86
N LEU A 90 13.79 -20.68 19.98
CA LEU A 90 12.38 -20.95 20.25
C LEU A 90 12.18 -22.36 20.76
N SER A 91 11.25 -22.54 21.71
CA SER A 91 10.73 -23.86 22.03
C SER A 91 9.96 -24.43 20.83
N ASP A 92 9.80 -25.76 20.76
CA ASP A 92 9.00 -26.36 19.68
C ASP A 92 7.55 -25.86 19.69
N GLU A 93 6.97 -25.61 20.86
CA GLU A 93 5.62 -25.01 20.97
C GLU A 93 5.54 -23.58 20.42
N ASP A 94 6.53 -22.73 20.72
CA ASP A 94 6.56 -21.35 20.22
C ASP A 94 6.86 -21.30 18.72
N PHE A 95 7.70 -22.24 18.23
CA PHE A 95 7.92 -22.42 16.80
C PHE A 95 6.63 -22.83 16.09
N ASP A 96 5.86 -23.78 16.63
CA ASP A 96 4.60 -24.22 16.04
C ASP A 96 3.54 -23.12 16.03
N LYS A 97 3.48 -22.26 17.05
CA LYS A 97 2.62 -21.07 17.07
C LYS A 97 3.05 -20.05 16.01
N SER A 98 4.35 -19.78 15.88
CA SER A 98 4.89 -18.91 14.84
C SER A 98 4.60 -19.46 13.46
N TYR A 99 4.79 -20.77 13.27
CA TYR A 99 4.48 -21.46 12.02
C TYR A 99 3.00 -21.32 11.61
N ALA A 100 2.08 -21.40 12.57
CA ALA A 100 0.65 -21.26 12.29
C ALA A 100 0.30 -19.89 11.66
N ASN A 101 0.99 -18.83 12.09
CA ASN A 101 0.83 -17.50 11.50
C ASN A 101 1.50 -17.40 10.12
N GLU A 102 2.71 -17.94 9.99
CA GLU A 102 3.47 -17.90 8.73
C GLU A 102 2.80 -18.71 7.61
N ILE A 103 2.16 -19.84 7.95
CA ILE A 103 1.51 -20.69 6.94
C ILE A 103 0.33 -19.99 6.27
N ASP A 104 -0.42 -19.18 6.99
CA ASP A 104 -1.55 -18.43 6.42
C ASP A 104 -1.06 -17.32 5.48
N GLU A 105 0.03 -16.63 5.82
CA GLU A 105 0.68 -15.68 4.91
C GLU A 105 1.17 -16.37 3.63
N MET A 106 1.77 -17.54 3.79
CA MET A 106 2.28 -18.32 2.66
C MET A 106 1.15 -18.83 1.77
N LYS A 107 0.07 -19.36 2.35
CA LYS A 107 -1.14 -19.77 1.61
C LYS A 107 -1.72 -18.60 0.83
N TRP A 108 -1.85 -17.44 1.48
CA TRP A 108 -2.33 -16.21 0.85
C TRP A 108 -1.46 -15.79 -0.34
N MET A 109 -0.14 -15.76 -0.14
CA MET A 109 0.80 -15.36 -1.19
C MET A 109 0.72 -16.30 -2.40
N LEU A 110 0.70 -17.63 -2.18
CA LEU A 110 0.58 -18.60 -3.26
C LEU A 110 -0.75 -18.51 -4.01
N TYR A 111 -1.84 -18.30 -3.30
CA TYR A 111 -3.16 -18.14 -3.91
C TYR A 111 -3.25 -16.86 -4.74
N LYS A 112 -2.78 -15.75 -4.20
CA LYS A 112 -2.68 -14.48 -4.91
C LYS A 112 -1.85 -14.60 -6.18
N ASP A 113 -0.65 -15.18 -6.07
CA ASP A 113 0.24 -15.38 -7.22
C ASP A 113 -0.37 -16.29 -8.28
N ALA A 114 -1.09 -17.34 -7.90
CA ALA A 114 -1.80 -18.19 -8.83
C ALA A 114 -2.87 -17.41 -9.63
N ILE A 115 -3.67 -16.57 -8.95
CA ILE A 115 -4.67 -15.72 -9.62
C ILE A 115 -4.01 -14.74 -10.59
N LEU A 116 -2.89 -14.12 -10.21
CA LEU A 116 -2.16 -13.19 -11.07
C LEU A 116 -1.61 -13.90 -12.31
N VAL A 117 -1.08 -15.12 -12.16
CA VAL A 117 -0.58 -15.95 -13.28
C VAL A 117 -1.72 -16.35 -14.22
N ASP A 118 -2.85 -16.84 -13.69
CA ASP A 118 -4.02 -17.25 -14.48
C ASP A 118 -4.59 -16.07 -15.30
N ASN A 119 -4.54 -14.85 -14.73
CA ASN A 119 -4.93 -13.63 -15.43
C ASN A 119 -3.82 -13.02 -16.30
N LYS A 120 -2.68 -13.74 -16.46
CA LYS A 120 -1.53 -13.32 -17.29
C LYS A 120 -0.98 -11.95 -16.92
N VAL A 121 -1.06 -11.59 -15.66
CA VAL A 121 -0.55 -10.32 -15.16
C VAL A 121 0.97 -10.29 -15.26
N LYS A 122 1.48 -9.22 -15.88
CA LYS A 122 2.91 -8.93 -15.91
C LYS A 122 3.16 -7.62 -15.21
N ILE A 123 4.25 -7.55 -14.48
CA ILE A 123 4.73 -6.31 -13.89
C ILE A 123 5.85 -5.79 -14.76
N GLU A 124 5.62 -4.67 -15.39
CA GLU A 124 6.59 -4.03 -16.27
C GLU A 124 7.34 -2.91 -15.53
N GLN A 125 8.47 -2.49 -16.09
CA GLN A 125 9.26 -1.41 -15.50
C GLN A 125 8.45 -0.10 -15.38
N ALA A 126 7.48 0.11 -16.28
CA ALA A 126 6.56 1.24 -16.22
C ALA A 126 5.67 1.21 -14.97
N ASP A 127 5.15 0.03 -14.58
CA ASP A 127 4.34 -0.15 -13.37
C ASP A 127 5.17 0.23 -12.13
N VAL A 128 6.41 -0.28 -12.07
CA VAL A 128 7.33 0.00 -10.97
C VAL A 128 7.62 1.49 -10.86
N MET A 129 7.92 2.15 -11.98
CA MET A 129 8.18 3.59 -12.02
C MET A 129 6.96 4.39 -11.57
N SER A 130 5.78 4.04 -12.04
CA SER A 130 4.52 4.70 -11.67
C SER A 130 4.23 4.57 -10.19
N PHE A 131 4.39 3.35 -9.64
CA PHE A 131 4.21 3.10 -8.21
C PHE A 131 5.21 3.89 -7.36
N CYS A 132 6.50 3.87 -7.72
CA CYS A 132 7.52 4.62 -6.99
C CYS A 132 7.27 6.13 -7.00
N LYS A 133 6.79 6.70 -8.13
CA LYS A 133 6.39 8.12 -8.20
C LYS A 133 5.20 8.42 -7.28
N LYS A 134 4.21 7.53 -7.21
CA LYS A 134 3.06 7.65 -6.30
C LYS A 134 3.51 7.68 -4.84
N VAL A 135 4.39 6.75 -4.45
CA VAL A 135 4.97 6.71 -3.09
C VAL A 135 5.79 7.96 -2.81
N ALA A 136 6.66 8.38 -3.74
CA ALA A 136 7.45 9.59 -3.62
C ALA A 136 6.57 10.83 -3.40
N LYS A 137 5.52 10.99 -4.21
CA LYS A 137 4.56 12.10 -4.07
C LYS A 137 3.91 12.12 -2.69
N ALA A 138 3.48 10.96 -2.17
CA ALA A 138 2.90 10.85 -0.85
C ALA A 138 3.91 11.21 0.26
N GLN A 139 5.17 10.79 0.14
CA GLN A 139 6.21 11.16 1.10
C GLN A 139 6.51 12.65 1.08
N PHE A 140 6.65 13.27 -0.09
CA PHE A 140 6.86 14.71 -0.20
C PHE A 140 5.69 15.52 0.38
N ALA A 141 4.46 15.06 0.18
CA ALA A 141 3.27 15.68 0.74
C ALA A 141 3.28 15.69 2.28
N GLN A 142 3.81 14.63 2.93
CA GLN A 142 3.98 14.58 4.40
C GLN A 142 4.93 15.69 4.93
N TYR A 143 5.86 16.14 4.09
CA TYR A 143 6.76 17.27 4.40
C TYR A 143 6.22 18.64 3.91
N GLY A 144 4.94 18.70 3.52
CA GLY A 144 4.29 19.92 3.05
C GLY A 144 4.61 20.31 1.61
N MET A 145 5.31 19.42 0.87
CA MET A 145 5.63 19.65 -0.54
C MET A 145 4.56 19.02 -1.45
N VAL A 146 3.50 19.78 -1.72
CA VAL A 146 2.35 19.28 -2.51
C VAL A 146 2.62 19.31 -4.02
N ALA A 147 3.35 20.32 -4.49
CA ALA A 147 3.69 20.51 -5.91
C ALA A 147 5.15 20.12 -6.17
N VAL A 148 5.41 18.82 -6.36
CA VAL A 148 6.76 18.32 -6.67
C VAL A 148 6.91 18.14 -8.19
N PRO A 149 7.95 18.72 -8.83
CA PRO A 149 8.21 18.54 -10.25
C PRO A 149 8.41 17.06 -10.64
N ASN A 150 7.94 16.69 -11.84
CA ASN A 150 7.96 15.29 -12.26
C ASN A 150 9.37 14.70 -12.38
N ASP A 151 10.35 15.50 -12.76
CA ASP A 151 11.77 15.10 -12.83
C ASP A 151 12.36 14.76 -11.45
N VAL A 152 11.95 15.49 -10.41
CA VAL A 152 12.33 15.20 -9.01
C VAL A 152 11.71 13.87 -8.58
N LEU A 153 10.42 13.65 -8.88
CA LEU A 153 9.73 12.39 -8.57
C LEU A 153 10.37 11.21 -9.31
N GLU A 154 10.77 11.40 -10.58
CA GLU A 154 11.47 10.35 -11.35
C GLU A 154 12.83 10.01 -10.79
N ASN A 155 13.61 11.00 -10.42
CA ASN A 155 14.92 10.77 -9.83
C ASN A 155 14.81 10.03 -8.50
N TYR A 156 13.87 10.44 -7.64
CA TYR A 156 13.61 9.77 -6.37
C TYR A 156 13.13 8.32 -6.58
N ALA A 157 12.21 8.10 -7.52
CA ALA A 157 11.73 6.76 -7.89
C ALA A 157 12.88 5.86 -8.37
N ARG A 158 13.81 6.38 -9.19
CA ARG A 158 15.00 5.63 -9.64
C ARG A 158 15.92 5.23 -8.48
N GLU A 159 16.09 6.10 -7.48
CA GLU A 159 16.87 5.77 -6.28
C GLU A 159 16.20 4.67 -5.45
N MET A 160 14.86 4.72 -5.27
CA MET A 160 14.11 3.66 -4.60
C MET A 160 14.30 2.29 -5.28
N MET A 161 14.35 2.27 -6.61
CA MET A 161 14.52 1.05 -7.39
C MET A 161 15.92 0.43 -7.30
N LYS A 162 16.93 1.15 -6.85
CA LYS A 162 18.30 0.63 -6.69
C LYS A 162 18.46 -0.26 -5.46
N ASN A 163 17.61 -0.09 -4.46
CA ASN A 163 17.65 -0.89 -3.24
C ASN A 163 16.91 -2.22 -3.45
N SER A 164 17.63 -3.34 -3.38
CA SER A 164 17.09 -4.67 -3.67
C SER A 164 15.96 -5.09 -2.70
N GLN A 165 16.06 -4.75 -1.41
CA GLN A 165 15.00 -5.05 -0.44
C GLN A 165 13.73 -4.23 -0.70
N GLN A 166 13.90 -2.93 -1.00
CA GLN A 166 12.78 -2.07 -1.37
C GLN A 166 12.15 -2.51 -2.69
N SER A 167 12.95 -2.95 -3.66
CA SER A 167 12.45 -3.45 -4.95
C SER A 167 11.51 -4.64 -4.79
N GLN A 168 11.83 -5.59 -3.92
CA GLN A 168 10.96 -6.74 -3.65
C GLN A 168 9.63 -6.28 -3.03
N GLN A 169 9.68 -5.38 -2.04
CA GLN A 169 8.47 -4.84 -1.41
C GLN A 169 7.61 -4.04 -2.40
N ILE A 170 8.23 -3.28 -3.28
CA ILE A 170 7.54 -2.53 -4.34
C ILE A 170 6.80 -3.50 -5.27
N VAL A 171 7.46 -4.57 -5.72
CA VAL A 171 6.83 -5.58 -6.58
C VAL A 171 5.63 -6.24 -5.89
N GLU A 172 5.75 -6.59 -4.61
CA GLU A 172 4.64 -7.17 -3.85
C GLU A 172 3.46 -6.19 -3.68
N ASN A 173 3.74 -4.90 -3.47
CA ASN A 173 2.70 -3.88 -3.41
C ASN A 173 1.99 -3.71 -4.75
N ILE A 174 2.72 -3.72 -5.87
CA ILE A 174 2.14 -3.67 -7.22
C ILE A 174 1.30 -4.92 -7.49
N LYS A 175 1.75 -6.12 -7.07
CA LYS A 175 0.96 -7.35 -7.16
C LYS A 175 -0.36 -7.21 -6.39
N ASN A 176 -0.33 -6.62 -5.20
CA ASN A 176 -1.54 -6.38 -4.41
C ASN A 176 -2.50 -5.42 -5.12
N GLU A 177 -2.01 -4.30 -5.68
CA GLU A 177 -2.86 -3.38 -6.46
C GLU A 177 -3.50 -4.09 -7.67
N LYS A 178 -2.72 -4.81 -8.47
CA LYS A 178 -3.23 -5.57 -9.63
C LYS A 178 -4.20 -6.68 -9.23
N PHE A 179 -3.95 -7.35 -8.10
CA PHE A 179 -4.88 -8.35 -7.55
C PHE A 179 -6.24 -7.73 -7.18
N ILE A 180 -6.24 -6.57 -6.50
CA ILE A 180 -7.47 -5.86 -6.15
C ILE A 180 -8.25 -5.44 -7.41
N GLU A 181 -7.58 -5.00 -8.46
CA GLU A 181 -8.22 -4.66 -9.74
C GLU A 181 -8.92 -5.88 -10.37
N ILE A 182 -8.26 -7.04 -10.37
CA ILE A 182 -8.86 -8.29 -10.84
C ILE A 182 -10.04 -8.70 -9.96
N ALA A 183 -9.87 -8.64 -8.65
CA ALA A 183 -10.93 -9.00 -7.73
C ALA A 183 -12.18 -8.14 -7.93
N LYS A 184 -12.04 -6.82 -8.07
CA LYS A 184 -13.14 -5.89 -8.34
C LYS A 184 -13.91 -6.22 -9.62
N SER A 185 -13.25 -6.76 -10.64
CA SER A 185 -13.90 -7.15 -11.88
C SER A 185 -14.65 -8.48 -11.80
N ASN A 186 -14.36 -9.30 -10.78
CA ASN A 186 -14.88 -10.67 -10.65
C ASN A 186 -15.80 -10.88 -9.44
N ILE A 187 -15.95 -9.90 -8.56
CA ILE A 187 -16.81 -9.97 -7.37
C ILE A 187 -17.95 -8.96 -7.48
N THR A 188 -19.10 -9.32 -6.92
CA THR A 188 -20.19 -8.37 -6.69
C THR A 188 -20.01 -7.78 -5.30
N LEU A 189 -19.89 -6.45 -5.22
CA LEU A 189 -19.85 -5.74 -3.93
C LEU A 189 -21.30 -5.48 -3.51
N GLU A 190 -21.68 -5.96 -2.32
CA GLU A 190 -22.98 -5.68 -1.67
C GLU A 190 -22.89 -4.43 -0.80
#